data_034d0f93b39b2a6eb338d84dd0fc038a
#
_entry.id   034d0f93b39b2a6eb338d84dd0fc038a
#
_cell.length_a   1.000
_cell.length_b   1.000
_cell.length_c   1.000
_cell.angle_alpha   90.00
_cell.angle_beta   90.00
_cell.angle_gamma   90.00
#
_symmetry.space_group_name_H-M   'P 1'
#
loop_
_entity.id
_entity.type
_entity.pdbx_description
1 polymer ?
#
loop_
_entity_poly.entity_id
_entity_poly.type
_entity_poly.pdbx_seq_one_letter_code
_entity_poly.pdbx_strand_id
1 'polypeptide(L)'
;MLVFFDLPTDTKKERKAAADFRKHLLMDGFIMFQFSIYMRHCPSSENADVHVKRVKSFLPPCGQVGVLTITDKQFGSMELFVAKKIQSLPSGAGVQLELF
;
A
#
# COMPACT_ATOMS: atom_id res chain seq x y z
N MET A 1 4.00 -7.90 1.32
CA MET A 1 3.64 -7.03 2.47
C MET A 1 2.74 -5.91 1.99
N LEU A 2 1.66 -5.70 2.67
CA LEU A 2 0.74 -4.60 2.41
C LEU A 2 0.79 -3.62 3.59
N VAL A 3 0.80 -2.34 3.27
CA VAL A 3 0.64 -1.26 4.25
C VAL A 3 -0.64 -0.53 3.89
N PHE A 4 -1.57 -0.49 4.81
CA PHE A 4 -2.84 0.20 4.63
C PHE A 4 -3.03 1.23 5.74
N PHE A 5 -3.63 2.34 5.40
CA PHE A 5 -3.68 3.45 6.34
C PHE A 5 -4.91 4.32 6.13
N ASP A 6 -5.30 4.96 7.22
CA ASP A 6 -6.36 5.96 7.23
C ASP A 6 -5.81 7.17 7.98
N LEU A 7 -5.46 8.21 7.23
CA LEU A 7 -4.81 9.39 7.76
C LEU A 7 -5.72 10.61 7.62
N PRO A 8 -5.79 11.47 8.64
CA PRO A 8 -6.58 12.68 8.54
C PRO A 8 -5.96 13.65 7.52
N THR A 9 -6.83 14.40 6.83
CA THR A 9 -6.42 15.36 5.80
C THR A 9 -7.20 16.67 5.89
N ASP A 10 -7.71 17.01 7.07
CA ASP A 10 -8.54 18.19 7.26
C ASP A 10 -7.71 19.46 7.30
N THR A 11 -6.53 19.39 7.86
CA THR A 11 -5.64 20.55 7.98
C THR A 11 -4.48 20.44 7.00
N LYS A 12 -3.82 21.56 6.72
CA LYS A 12 -2.63 21.60 5.87
C LYS A 12 -1.51 20.76 6.45
N LYS A 13 -1.35 20.79 7.78
CA LYS A 13 -0.33 20.01 8.49
C LYS A 13 -0.60 18.52 8.34
N GLU A 14 -1.85 18.10 8.46
CA GLU A 14 -2.24 16.70 8.28
C GLU A 14 -2.02 16.22 6.86
N ARG A 15 -2.35 17.02 5.86
CA ARG A 15 -2.10 16.70 4.46
C ARG A 15 -0.61 16.54 4.17
N LYS A 16 0.21 17.40 4.77
CA LYS A 16 1.67 17.29 4.63
C LYS A 16 2.19 16.01 5.28
N ALA A 17 1.72 15.67 6.46
CA ALA A 17 2.13 14.44 7.15
C ALA A 17 1.74 13.20 6.34
N ALA A 18 0.55 13.19 5.76
CA ALA A 18 0.09 12.09 4.90
C ALA A 18 0.96 11.97 3.64
N ALA A 19 1.27 13.09 3.00
CA ALA A 19 2.13 13.11 1.82
C ALA A 19 3.55 12.63 2.14
N ASP A 20 4.10 13.04 3.27
CA ASP A 20 5.42 12.60 3.72
C ASP A 20 5.44 11.10 3.99
N PHE A 21 4.39 10.56 4.59
CA PHE A 21 4.29 9.13 4.84
C PHE A 21 4.28 8.33 3.54
N ARG A 22 3.48 8.75 2.56
CA ARG A 22 3.46 8.11 1.24
C ARG A 22 4.82 8.16 0.56
N LYS A 23 5.50 9.30 0.65
CA LYS A 23 6.84 9.48 0.09
C LYS A 23 7.84 8.51 0.72
N HIS A 24 7.80 8.35 2.05
CA HIS A 24 8.68 7.40 2.73
C HIS A 24 8.41 5.95 2.31
N LEU A 25 7.14 5.60 2.11
CA LEU A 25 6.80 4.26 1.59
C LEU A 25 7.41 4.03 0.21
N LEU A 26 7.29 5.00 -0.70
CA LEU A 26 7.88 4.91 -2.03
C LEU A 26 9.40 4.80 -1.96
N MET A 27 10.03 5.57 -1.09
CA MET A 27 11.49 5.52 -0.90
C MET A 27 11.96 4.18 -0.35
N ASP A 28 11.14 3.50 0.44
CA ASP A 28 11.44 2.16 0.96
C ASP A 28 11.08 1.04 -0.03
N GLY A 29 10.71 1.38 -1.26
CA GLY A 29 10.46 0.43 -2.31
C GLY A 29 9.03 -0.09 -2.39
N PHE A 30 8.10 0.49 -1.66
CA PHE A 30 6.69 0.18 -1.81
C PHE A 30 6.14 0.85 -3.07
N ILE A 31 5.12 0.26 -3.65
CA ILE A 31 4.37 0.84 -4.76
C ILE A 31 2.92 0.99 -4.36
N MET A 32 2.26 1.99 -4.91
CA MET A 32 0.85 2.22 -4.63
C MET A 32 0.00 1.15 -5.32
N PHE A 33 -0.72 0.38 -4.52
CA PHE A 33 -1.68 -0.60 -5.02
C PHE A 33 -3.08 0.03 -5.14
N GLN A 34 -3.49 0.73 -4.09
CA GLN A 34 -4.67 1.59 -4.06
C GLN A 34 -4.31 2.86 -3.30
N PHE A 35 -5.17 3.86 -3.33
CA PHE A 35 -4.84 5.18 -2.78
C PHE A 35 -4.29 5.15 -1.36
N SER A 36 -4.82 4.29 -0.50
CA SER A 36 -4.37 4.16 0.89
C SER A 36 -3.80 2.77 1.18
N ILE A 37 -3.36 2.06 0.15
CA ILE A 37 -2.78 0.73 0.27
C ILE A 37 -1.53 0.67 -0.61
N TYR A 38 -0.40 0.42 0.04
CA TYR A 38 0.88 0.26 -0.64
C TYR A 38 1.38 -1.16 -0.45
N MET A 39 2.12 -1.67 -1.41
CA MET A 39 2.62 -3.04 -1.39
C MET A 39 4.10 -3.09 -1.70
N ARG A 40 4.76 -4.10 -1.13
CA ARG A 40 6.16 -4.41 -1.41
C ARG A 40 6.34 -5.91 -1.40
N HIS A 41 7.07 -6.43 -2.38
CA HIS A 41 7.51 -7.82 -2.35
C HIS A 41 8.64 -7.98 -1.34
N CYS A 42 8.51 -8.96 -0.44
CA CYS A 42 9.53 -9.28 0.54
C CYS A 42 9.93 -10.75 0.34
N PRO A 43 11.18 -11.04 -0.03
CA PRO A 43 11.58 -12.41 -0.37
C PRO A 43 11.66 -13.36 0.82
N SER A 44 11.66 -12.86 2.03
CA SER A 44 11.72 -13.67 3.26
C SER A 44 11.01 -12.99 4.40
N SER A 45 10.71 -13.75 5.45
CA SER A 45 10.13 -13.18 6.67
C SER A 45 11.09 -12.22 7.37
N GLU A 46 12.39 -12.50 7.32
CA GLU A 46 13.41 -11.61 7.88
C GLU A 46 13.44 -10.28 7.14
N ASN A 47 13.34 -10.30 5.82
CA ASN A 47 13.26 -9.09 5.02
C ASN A 47 11.97 -8.31 5.33
N ALA A 48 10.85 -9.01 5.48
CA ALA A 48 9.60 -8.37 5.88
C ALA A 48 9.73 -7.66 7.22
N ASP A 49 10.37 -8.29 8.20
CA ASP A 49 10.58 -7.68 9.52
C ASP A 49 11.40 -6.39 9.44
N VAL A 50 12.40 -6.34 8.57
CA VAL A 50 13.19 -5.12 8.33
C VAL A 50 12.28 -3.98 7.86
N HIS A 51 11.39 -4.26 6.91
CA HIS A 51 10.50 -3.24 6.38
C HIS A 51 9.39 -2.84 7.34
N VAL A 52 8.92 -3.77 8.18
CA VAL A 52 8.00 -3.41 9.27
C VAL A 52 8.65 -2.40 10.21
N LYS A 53 9.90 -2.64 10.59
CA LYS A 53 10.64 -1.71 11.45
C LYS A 53 10.85 -0.36 10.80
N ARG A 54 11.13 -0.32 9.50
CA ARG A 54 11.29 0.93 8.76
C ARG A 54 9.98 1.72 8.73
N VAL A 55 8.87 1.07 8.38
CA VAL A 55 7.55 1.72 8.39
C VAL A 55 7.27 2.31 9.78
N LYS A 56 7.55 1.54 10.81
CA LYS A 56 7.36 1.98 12.20
C LYS A 56 8.18 3.24 12.53
N SER A 57 9.35 3.40 11.90
CA SER A 57 10.23 4.53 12.15
C SER A 57 9.74 5.85 11.55
N PHE A 58 8.85 5.80 10.55
CA PHE A 58 8.34 7.02 9.89
C PHE A 58 6.82 7.14 9.93
N LEU A 59 6.19 6.55 10.95
CA LEU A 59 4.74 6.67 11.13
C LEU A 59 4.32 8.15 11.26
N PRO A 60 3.17 8.53 10.70
CA PRO A 60 2.64 9.88 10.90
C PRO A 60 2.19 10.08 12.34
N PRO A 61 2.06 11.34 12.79
CA PRO A 61 1.68 11.62 14.18
C PRO A 61 0.22 11.29 14.51
N CYS A 62 -0.64 11.22 13.50
CA CYS A 62 -2.07 10.94 13.68
C CYS A 62 -2.56 9.94 12.64
N GLY A 63 -3.66 9.30 12.92
CA GLY A 63 -4.27 8.32 12.05
C GLY A 63 -3.91 6.89 12.41
N GLN A 64 -4.28 5.98 11.54
CA GLN A 64 -4.04 4.55 11.74
C GLN A 64 -3.26 3.99 10.57
N VAL A 65 -2.30 3.11 10.88
CA VAL A 65 -1.49 2.41 9.89
C VAL A 65 -1.47 0.94 10.26
N GLY A 66 -1.83 0.08 9.30
CA GLY A 66 -1.74 -1.36 9.47
C GLY A 66 -0.74 -1.95 8.50
N VAL A 67 -0.08 -3.02 8.93
CA VAL A 67 0.85 -3.78 8.10
C VAL A 67 0.40 -5.23 8.10
N LEU A 68 0.26 -5.80 6.91
CA LEU A 68 -0.13 -7.19 6.73
C LEU A 68 0.88 -7.90 5.86
N THR A 69 1.49 -8.94 6.38
CA THR A 69 2.39 -9.79 5.62
C THR A 69 1.63 -11.03 5.16
N ILE A 70 1.61 -11.24 3.85
CA ILE A 70 0.95 -12.39 3.22
C ILE A 70 1.93 -13.06 2.26
N THR A 71 1.66 -14.32 1.93
CA THR A 71 2.46 -15.04 0.95
C THR A 71 2.09 -14.60 -0.46
N ASP A 72 2.97 -14.87 -1.43
CA ASP A 72 2.68 -14.61 -2.85
C ASP A 72 1.44 -15.37 -3.29
N LYS A 73 1.25 -16.59 -2.81
CA LYS A 73 0.06 -17.39 -3.12
C LYS A 73 -1.21 -16.72 -2.59
N GLN A 74 -1.18 -16.23 -1.37
CA GLN A 74 -2.32 -15.51 -0.79
C GLN A 74 -2.60 -14.23 -1.56
N PHE A 75 -1.57 -13.48 -1.93
CA PHE A 75 -1.74 -12.29 -2.73
C PHE A 75 -2.33 -12.64 -4.11
N GLY A 76 -1.85 -13.69 -4.74
CA GLY A 76 -2.34 -14.13 -6.05
C GLY A 76 -3.78 -14.64 -6.04
N SER A 77 -4.30 -15.03 -4.88
CA SER A 77 -5.69 -15.44 -4.74
C SER A 77 -6.65 -14.30 -4.44
N MET A 78 -6.13 -13.07 -4.35
CA MET A 78 -6.95 -11.89 -4.13
C MET A 78 -7.96 -11.73 -5.28
N GLU A 79 -9.22 -11.47 -4.93
CA GLU A 79 -10.22 -11.09 -5.90
C GLU A 79 -10.28 -9.56 -5.98
N LEU A 80 -9.98 -9.01 -7.15
CA LEU A 80 -9.98 -7.58 -7.37
C LEU A 80 -11.00 -7.23 -8.44
N PHE A 81 -11.91 -6.33 -8.10
CA PHE A 81 -12.99 -5.93 -8.98
C PHE A 81 -12.83 -4.47 -9.37
N VAL A 82 -12.97 -4.19 -10.65
CA VAL A 82 -12.87 -2.84 -11.19
C VAL A 82 -14.20 -2.47 -11.82
N ALA A 83 -14.76 -1.32 -11.42
CA ALA A 83 -16.02 -0.84 -11.97
C ALA A 83 -15.89 -0.52 -13.47
N LYS A 84 -16.96 -0.73 -14.24
CA LYS A 84 -16.93 -0.53 -15.71
C LYS A 84 -16.43 0.83 -16.14
N LYS A 85 -16.76 1.88 -15.40
CA LYS A 85 -16.32 3.25 -15.73
C LYS A 85 -14.81 3.48 -15.57
N ILE A 86 -14.06 2.47 -15.11
CA ILE A 86 -12.61 2.52 -14.97
C ILE A 86 -11.94 1.57 -15.95
N GLN A 87 -12.57 1.32 -17.10
CA GLN A 87 -12.08 0.35 -18.08
C GLN A 87 -10.86 0.82 -18.87
N SER A 88 -10.47 2.06 -18.72
CA SER A 88 -9.29 2.60 -19.41
C SER A 88 -7.96 2.13 -18.80
N LEU A 89 -7.98 1.22 -17.86
CA LEU A 89 -6.76 0.66 -17.30
C LEU A 89 -5.97 -0.07 -18.38
N PRO A 90 -4.65 0.14 -18.47
CA PRO A 90 -3.85 -0.53 -19.47
C PRO A 90 -3.87 -2.04 -19.26
N SER A 91 -3.98 -2.79 -20.36
CA SER A 91 -3.84 -4.24 -20.31
C SER A 91 -2.42 -4.57 -19.88
N GLY A 92 -2.28 -5.60 -19.04
CA GLY A 92 -0.96 -6.00 -18.56
C GLY A 92 -0.52 -5.33 -17.28
N ALA A 93 -1.47 -4.81 -16.50
CA ALA A 93 -1.18 -4.23 -15.18
C ALA A 93 -0.61 -5.25 -14.16
N GLY A 94 -0.43 -6.51 -14.55
CA GLY A 94 0.15 -7.54 -13.69
C GLY A 94 -0.75 -8.02 -12.56
N VAL A 95 -1.98 -7.56 -12.51
CA VAL A 95 -2.97 -7.94 -11.51
C VAL A 95 -4.15 -8.55 -12.23
N GLN A 96 -4.65 -9.67 -11.70
CA GLN A 96 -5.84 -10.31 -12.26
C GLN A 96 -7.06 -9.44 -11.92
N LEU A 97 -7.63 -8.79 -12.94
CA LEU A 97 -8.77 -7.90 -12.78
C LEU A 97 -10.04 -8.55 -13.30
N GLU A 98 -11.10 -8.47 -12.52
CA GLU A 98 -12.43 -8.85 -12.98
C GLU A 98 -13.29 -7.58 -13.05
N LEU A 99 -13.92 -7.37 -14.22
CA LEU A 99 -14.82 -6.24 -14.44
C LEU A 99 -16.25 -6.63 -14.10
N PHE A 100 -16.94 -5.74 -13.45
CA PHE A 100 -18.38 -5.91 -13.17
C PHE A 100 -19.17 -4.65 -13.41
#